data_c5691b6cc37a4b007ddaef24a5fa6eae
#
_entry.id   c5691b6cc37a4b007ddaef24a5fa6eae
#
_cell.length_a   1.000
_cell.length_b   1.000
_cell.length_c   1.000
_cell.angle_alpha   90.00
_cell.angle_beta   90.00
_cell.angle_gamma   90.00
#
_symmetry.space_group_name_H-M   'P 1'
#
loop_
_entity.id
_entity.type
_entity.pdbx_description
1 polymer ?
#
loop_
_entity_poly.entity_id
_entity_poly.type
_entity_poly.pdbx_seq_one_letter_code
_entity_poly.pdbx_strand_id
1 'polypeptide(L)'
;MEELDDEWIKFINGETPASSAEPKEAAKKPEPQFNELYISTKTKLLYLNQSDIDVSILFWNIPVVEYWKPLEGVTKKQMKVACHSKEECQQNAERLSKSYYYTERIIKQIDNPIAKKIKFKDERKVTIGISSKNVMNYRGKDKGGAMFNCIALTFRFRNAVNIFHEIHVKLFNTGKIEIPGVLNAGLFDSVKHFILTTLQPYFQTPVGFKDIPSENVLINSNFECNFNINRD
;
A
#
# COMPACT_ATOMS: atom_id res chain seq x y z
N MET A 1 -36.27 -21.51 -51.75
CA MET A 1 -35.72 -22.87 -51.56
C MET A 1 -35.09 -23.43 -52.85
N GLU A 2 -35.39 -22.88 -54.01
CA GLU A 2 -34.78 -23.30 -55.30
C GLU A 2 -33.37 -22.72 -55.56
N GLU A 3 -32.99 -21.59 -55.03
CA GLU A 3 -31.65 -20.97 -55.24
C GLU A 3 -30.48 -21.69 -54.55
N LEU A 4 -30.75 -22.35 -53.44
CA LEU A 4 -29.70 -23.09 -52.67
C LEU A 4 -29.31 -24.42 -53.35
N ASP A 5 -30.23 -25.02 -54.10
CA ASP A 5 -29.98 -26.27 -54.82
C ASP A 5 -29.09 -26.04 -56.09
N ASP A 6 -29.23 -24.91 -56.73
CA ASP A 6 -28.42 -24.57 -57.94
C ASP A 6 -26.94 -24.26 -57.58
N GLU A 7 -26.67 -23.63 -56.47
CA GLU A 7 -25.30 -23.40 -55.99
C GLU A 7 -24.61 -24.70 -55.59
N TRP A 8 -25.34 -25.60 -54.96
CA TRP A 8 -24.82 -26.91 -54.56
C TRP A 8 -24.50 -27.81 -55.77
N ILE A 9 -25.32 -27.79 -56.84
CA ILE A 9 -25.10 -28.52 -58.08
C ILE A 9 -23.86 -28.00 -58.82
N LYS A 10 -23.62 -26.68 -58.84
CA LYS A 10 -22.42 -26.05 -59.42
C LYS A 10 -21.15 -26.45 -58.67
N PHE A 11 -21.22 -26.55 -57.33
CA PHE A 11 -20.10 -26.99 -56.51
C PHE A 11 -19.71 -28.46 -56.73
N ILE A 12 -20.70 -29.35 -56.89
CA ILE A 12 -20.47 -30.78 -57.19
C ILE A 12 -19.87 -30.99 -58.57
N ASN A 13 -20.26 -30.17 -59.55
CA ASN A 13 -19.79 -30.30 -60.93
C ASN A 13 -18.40 -29.67 -61.16
N GLY A 14 -17.75 -29.13 -60.09
CA GLY A 14 -16.41 -28.55 -60.18
C GLY A 14 -16.35 -27.21 -60.91
N GLU A 15 -17.49 -26.57 -61.14
CA GLU A 15 -17.57 -25.24 -61.71
C GLU A 15 -17.33 -24.22 -60.56
N THR A 16 -16.08 -23.90 -60.32
CA THR A 16 -15.75 -22.77 -59.43
C THR A 16 -16.13 -21.48 -60.15
N PRO A 17 -17.03 -20.65 -59.61
CA PRO A 17 -17.24 -19.32 -60.15
C PRO A 17 -15.92 -18.56 -60.09
N ALA A 18 -15.47 -18.08 -61.25
CA ALA A 18 -14.32 -17.18 -61.29
C ALA A 18 -14.66 -15.95 -60.49
N SER A 19 -14.24 -15.97 -59.22
CA SER A 19 -14.33 -14.84 -58.34
C SER A 19 -13.38 -13.77 -58.85
N SER A 20 -13.91 -12.82 -59.60
CA SER A 20 -13.30 -11.49 -59.77
C SER A 20 -13.43 -10.72 -58.46
N ALA A 21 -12.88 -11.29 -57.41
CA ALA A 21 -12.65 -10.54 -56.17
C ALA A 21 -11.40 -9.70 -56.42
N GLU A 22 -11.57 -8.44 -56.74
CA GLU A 22 -10.54 -7.44 -56.51
C GLU A 22 -9.97 -7.65 -55.10
N PRO A 23 -8.65 -7.62 -54.91
CA PRO A 23 -8.07 -7.78 -53.59
C PRO A 23 -8.62 -6.63 -52.72
N LYS A 24 -9.58 -6.94 -51.85
CA LYS A 24 -9.98 -6.02 -50.78
C LYS A 24 -8.70 -5.60 -50.10
N GLU A 25 -8.30 -4.36 -50.32
CA GLU A 25 -7.20 -3.73 -49.55
C GLU A 25 -7.39 -4.13 -48.09
N ALA A 26 -6.47 -4.93 -47.56
CA ALA A 26 -6.53 -5.36 -46.20
C ALA A 26 -6.59 -4.08 -45.36
N ALA A 27 -7.72 -3.84 -44.71
CA ALA A 27 -7.92 -2.67 -43.90
C ALA A 27 -6.68 -2.56 -42.99
N LYS A 28 -5.87 -1.51 -43.22
CA LYS A 28 -4.65 -1.26 -42.42
C LYS A 28 -5.09 -1.32 -40.97
N LYS A 29 -4.58 -2.29 -40.24
CA LYS A 29 -4.81 -2.34 -38.79
C LYS A 29 -4.41 -0.98 -38.22
N PRO A 30 -5.27 -0.33 -37.45
CA PRO A 30 -4.94 0.97 -36.89
C PRO A 30 -3.58 0.87 -36.19
N GLU A 31 -2.71 1.85 -36.46
CA GLU A 31 -1.40 1.89 -35.78
C GLU A 31 -1.60 1.87 -34.28
N PRO A 32 -0.78 1.11 -33.56
CA PRO A 32 -0.86 1.07 -32.11
C PRO A 32 -0.66 2.48 -31.56
N GLN A 33 -1.64 2.99 -30.83
CA GLN A 33 -1.62 4.29 -30.19
C GLN A 33 -1.65 4.10 -28.68
N PHE A 34 -1.00 5.00 -27.96
CA PHE A 34 -1.04 5.07 -26.51
C PHE A 34 -1.27 6.52 -26.09
N ASN A 35 -1.94 6.69 -24.95
CA ASN A 35 -2.16 7.99 -24.35
C ASN A 35 -0.88 8.51 -23.71
N GLU A 36 -0.86 9.80 -23.35
CA GLU A 36 0.26 10.37 -22.58
C GLU A 36 0.51 9.61 -21.29
N LEU A 37 1.78 9.40 -21.00
CA LEU A 37 2.23 8.78 -19.76
C LEU A 37 1.93 9.72 -18.59
N TYR A 38 1.17 9.24 -17.61
CA TYR A 38 0.91 10.01 -16.39
C TYR A 38 1.50 9.33 -15.14
N ILE A 39 1.96 10.15 -14.20
CA ILE A 39 2.51 9.66 -12.94
C ILE A 39 1.34 9.42 -11.97
N SER A 40 1.15 8.16 -11.61
CA SER A 40 0.08 7.74 -10.70
C SER A 40 0.50 7.84 -9.22
N THR A 41 1.78 7.63 -8.91
CA THR A 41 2.28 7.70 -7.54
C THR A 41 3.77 8.02 -7.48
N LYS A 42 4.17 8.76 -6.44
CA LYS A 42 5.58 8.99 -6.07
C LYS A 42 5.77 8.60 -4.61
N THR A 43 6.88 7.93 -4.31
CA THR A 43 7.30 7.68 -2.92
C THR A 43 8.48 8.59 -2.61
N LYS A 44 8.34 9.39 -1.57
CA LYS A 44 9.40 10.28 -1.09
C LYS A 44 10.11 9.67 0.11
N LEU A 45 11.42 9.89 0.15
CA LEU A 45 12.27 9.59 1.30
C LEU A 45 12.66 10.87 2.02
N LEU A 46 12.67 10.80 3.34
CA LEU A 46 13.16 11.79 4.26
C LEU A 46 14.00 11.11 5.34
N TYR A 47 14.82 11.87 6.02
CA TYR A 47 15.62 11.40 7.16
C TYR A 47 15.45 12.34 8.33
N LEU A 48 15.10 11.78 9.51
CA LEU A 48 15.11 12.53 10.74
C LEU A 48 16.54 12.81 11.21
N ASN A 49 16.72 13.87 11.98
CA ASN A 49 17.96 14.15 12.69
C ASN A 49 18.22 13.17 13.86
N GLN A 50 17.28 12.29 14.14
CA GLN A 50 17.36 11.22 15.14
C GLN A 50 17.77 9.90 14.48
N SER A 51 18.62 9.12 15.15
CA SER A 51 18.97 7.74 14.79
C SER A 51 18.70 6.82 15.98
N ASP A 52 18.74 5.53 15.76
CA ASP A 52 18.51 4.49 16.78
C ASP A 52 17.16 4.64 17.51
N ILE A 53 16.13 4.92 16.70
CA ILE A 53 14.77 5.12 17.19
C ILE A 53 14.18 3.79 17.63
N ASP A 54 13.73 3.70 18.89
CA ASP A 54 12.92 2.57 19.34
C ASP A 54 11.49 2.68 18.76
N VAL A 55 11.30 2.06 17.62
CA VAL A 55 9.98 2.03 16.95
C VAL A 55 8.93 1.25 17.76
N SER A 56 9.34 0.37 18.66
CA SER A 56 8.41 -0.34 19.55
C SER A 56 7.82 0.61 20.60
N ILE A 57 8.64 1.47 21.20
CA ILE A 57 8.14 2.52 22.12
C ILE A 57 7.15 3.41 21.39
N LEU A 58 7.48 3.86 20.18
CA LEU A 58 6.57 4.69 19.37
C LEU A 58 5.27 3.94 19.04
N PHE A 59 5.37 2.66 18.68
CA PHE A 59 4.20 1.85 18.35
C PHE A 59 3.21 1.77 19.52
N TRP A 60 3.70 1.53 20.72
CA TRP A 60 2.83 1.39 21.88
C TRP A 60 2.28 2.72 22.40
N ASN A 61 3.00 3.82 22.27
CA ASN A 61 2.66 5.10 22.90
C ASN A 61 1.98 6.12 21.97
N ILE A 62 2.20 6.10 20.66
CA ILE A 62 1.48 7.00 19.75
C ILE A 62 -0.02 6.73 19.84
N PRO A 63 -0.87 7.72 20.18
CA PRO A 63 -2.30 7.54 20.30
C PRO A 63 -2.91 7.32 18.91
N VAL A 64 -4.00 6.56 18.87
CA VAL A 64 -4.79 6.33 17.65
C VAL A 64 -6.15 6.99 17.81
N VAL A 65 -6.48 7.86 16.89
CA VAL A 65 -7.80 8.52 16.81
C VAL A 65 -8.82 7.51 16.32
N GLU A 66 -9.96 7.42 17.01
CA GLU A 66 -11.08 6.60 16.60
C GLU A 66 -11.60 7.07 15.23
N TYR A 67 -11.77 6.16 14.31
CA TYR A 67 -12.00 6.50 12.90
C TYR A 67 -13.24 7.37 12.66
N TRP A 68 -14.30 7.15 13.43
CA TRP A 68 -15.56 7.92 13.34
C TRP A 68 -15.50 9.33 13.95
N LYS A 69 -14.49 9.63 14.77
CA LYS A 69 -14.31 10.98 15.29
C LYS A 69 -13.69 11.88 14.19
N PRO A 70 -14.27 13.05 13.92
CA PRO A 70 -13.75 13.95 12.90
C PRO A 70 -12.53 14.75 13.39
N LEU A 71 -11.51 14.04 13.83
CA LEU A 71 -10.25 14.57 14.38
C LEU A 71 -9.08 14.22 13.46
N GLU A 72 -8.10 15.11 13.46
CA GLU A 72 -6.79 14.86 12.85
C GLU A 72 -5.93 13.99 13.76
N GLY A 73 -4.99 13.26 13.20
CA GLY A 73 -4.06 12.41 13.94
C GLY A 73 -3.77 11.08 13.27
N VAL A 74 -3.19 10.16 14.03
CA VAL A 74 -2.94 8.81 13.58
C VAL A 74 -4.21 7.98 13.69
N THR A 75 -4.75 7.51 12.58
CA THR A 75 -5.96 6.66 12.55
C THR A 75 -5.64 5.18 12.57
N LYS A 76 -4.42 4.82 12.11
CA LYS A 76 -3.96 3.43 12.08
C LYS A 76 -2.46 3.35 12.27
N LYS A 77 -2.02 2.37 13.03
CA LYS A 77 -0.60 2.03 13.17
C LYS A 77 -0.38 0.52 13.08
N GLN A 78 0.76 0.11 12.56
CA GLN A 78 1.05 -1.28 12.27
C GLN A 78 2.53 -1.58 12.43
N MET A 79 2.85 -2.69 13.08
CA MET A 79 4.21 -3.16 13.26
C MET A 79 4.25 -4.69 13.41
N LYS A 80 5.41 -5.29 13.20
CA LYS A 80 5.70 -6.65 13.62
C LYS A 80 6.20 -6.62 15.07
N VAL A 81 5.50 -7.32 15.97
CA VAL A 81 5.83 -7.44 17.39
C VAL A 81 6.30 -8.87 17.66
N ALA A 82 7.37 -9.03 18.40
CA ALA A 82 7.85 -10.31 18.89
C ALA A 82 7.75 -10.36 20.40
N CYS A 83 7.31 -11.49 20.93
CA CYS A 83 7.35 -11.83 22.35
C CYS A 83 8.30 -13.01 22.53
N HIS A 84 9.12 -12.94 23.55
CA HIS A 84 10.09 -13.98 23.93
C HIS A 84 9.66 -14.78 25.14
N SER A 85 8.56 -14.38 25.78
CA SER A 85 7.91 -15.11 26.89
C SER A 85 6.38 -15.03 26.82
N LYS A 86 5.70 -15.91 27.56
CA LYS A 86 4.23 -15.91 27.65
C LYS A 86 3.72 -14.65 28.38
N GLU A 87 4.49 -14.18 29.34
CA GLU A 87 4.20 -12.98 30.11
C GLU A 87 4.23 -11.72 29.23
N GLU A 88 5.23 -11.60 28.34
CA GLU A 88 5.26 -10.52 27.33
C GLU A 88 4.04 -10.57 26.40
N CYS A 89 3.66 -11.77 25.96
CA CYS A 89 2.47 -11.91 25.12
C CYS A 89 1.21 -11.44 25.86
N GLN A 90 1.06 -11.80 27.13
CA GLN A 90 -0.07 -11.39 27.97
C GLN A 90 -0.08 -9.86 28.18
N GLN A 91 1.05 -9.25 28.51
CA GLN A 91 1.15 -7.81 28.63
C GLN A 91 0.78 -7.07 27.34
N ASN A 92 1.21 -7.59 26.20
CA ASN A 92 0.85 -7.02 24.92
C ASN A 92 -0.65 -7.18 24.61
N ALA A 93 -1.24 -8.33 24.93
CA ALA A 93 -2.69 -8.54 24.80
C ALA A 93 -3.50 -7.57 25.70
N GLU A 94 -3.03 -7.33 26.95
CA GLU A 94 -3.65 -6.35 27.85
C GLU A 94 -3.55 -4.91 27.32
N ARG A 95 -2.42 -4.54 26.67
CA ARG A 95 -2.29 -3.24 26.01
C ARG A 95 -3.25 -3.10 24.84
N LEU A 96 -3.38 -4.16 24.03
CA LEU A 96 -4.26 -4.18 22.87
C LEU A 96 -5.73 -4.12 23.25
N SER A 97 -6.14 -4.79 24.34
CA SER A 97 -7.54 -4.78 24.82
C SER A 97 -8.06 -3.37 25.18
N LYS A 98 -7.18 -2.43 25.43
CA LYS A 98 -7.51 -1.01 25.67
C LYS A 98 -7.76 -0.20 24.41
N SER A 99 -7.46 -0.78 23.24
CA SER A 99 -7.65 -0.12 21.96
C SER A 99 -9.07 -0.32 21.45
N TYR A 100 -9.66 0.71 20.84
CA TYR A 100 -11.04 0.62 20.32
C TYR A 100 -11.20 -0.41 19.20
N TYR A 101 -10.11 -0.68 18.47
CA TYR A 101 -10.03 -1.66 17.39
C TYR A 101 -8.58 -2.11 17.19
N TYR A 102 -8.37 -3.39 17.09
CA TYR A 102 -7.09 -3.97 16.72
C TYR A 102 -7.26 -5.31 15.99
N THR A 103 -6.24 -5.70 15.26
CA THR A 103 -6.14 -7.02 14.65
C THR A 103 -4.73 -7.56 14.85
N GLU A 104 -4.65 -8.86 15.08
CA GLU A 104 -3.40 -9.61 15.17
C GLU A 104 -3.36 -10.70 14.11
N ARG A 105 -2.20 -10.89 13.52
CA ARG A 105 -1.93 -12.02 12.65
C ARG A 105 -0.63 -12.70 13.06
N ILE A 106 -0.71 -13.96 13.42
CA ILE A 106 0.46 -14.77 13.76
C ILE A 106 1.31 -14.95 12.50
N ILE A 107 2.59 -14.60 12.59
CA ILE A 107 3.59 -14.80 11.54
C ILE A 107 4.40 -16.06 11.86
N LYS A 108 4.84 -16.19 13.10
CA LYS A 108 5.61 -17.32 13.59
C LYS A 108 5.32 -17.56 15.06
N GLN A 109 5.08 -18.80 15.42
CA GLN A 109 4.91 -19.19 16.82
C GLN A 109 5.74 -20.44 17.10
N ILE A 110 6.51 -20.39 18.19
CA ILE A 110 7.31 -21.48 18.71
C ILE A 110 6.97 -21.58 20.19
N ASP A 111 6.51 -22.73 20.65
CA ASP A 111 6.35 -23.07 22.06
C ASP A 111 6.88 -24.51 22.22
N ASN A 112 8.17 -24.63 22.51
CA ASN A 112 8.85 -25.92 22.71
C ASN A 112 9.78 -25.83 23.91
N PRO A 113 9.32 -26.22 25.11
CA PRO A 113 10.12 -26.14 26.33
C PRO A 113 11.40 -26.97 26.31
N ILE A 114 11.44 -28.02 25.47
CA ILE A 114 12.58 -28.96 25.38
C ILE A 114 13.65 -28.46 24.39
N ALA A 115 13.34 -27.42 23.60
CA ALA A 115 14.27 -26.93 22.60
C ALA A 115 15.57 -26.37 23.20
N LYS A 116 16.71 -26.70 22.56
CA LYS A 116 18.06 -26.28 23.02
C LYS A 116 18.31 -24.77 22.81
N LYS A 117 17.72 -24.14 21.78
CA LYS A 117 18.03 -22.73 21.41
C LYS A 117 16.87 -21.78 21.71
N ILE A 118 15.72 -21.99 21.10
CA ILE A 118 14.55 -21.10 21.23
C ILE A 118 13.41 -21.92 21.80
N LYS A 119 13.09 -21.72 23.07
CA LYS A 119 11.99 -22.41 23.77
C LYS A 119 10.64 -21.78 23.48
N PHE A 120 10.61 -20.46 23.44
CA PHE A 120 9.42 -19.69 23.15
C PHE A 120 9.73 -18.50 22.23
N LYS A 121 8.89 -18.29 21.24
CA LYS A 121 8.90 -17.09 20.39
C LYS A 121 7.53 -16.93 19.74
N ASP A 122 6.90 -15.79 19.88
CA ASP A 122 5.65 -15.45 19.21
C ASP A 122 5.87 -14.14 18.43
N GLU A 123 5.73 -14.20 17.11
CA GLU A 123 5.86 -13.07 16.20
C GLU A 123 4.52 -12.79 15.55
N ARG A 124 4.01 -11.60 15.76
CA ARG A 124 2.71 -11.17 15.22
C ARG A 124 2.81 -9.86 14.46
N LYS A 125 2.05 -9.76 13.40
CA LYS A 125 1.69 -8.49 12.81
C LYS A 125 0.54 -7.91 13.62
N VAL A 126 0.79 -6.80 14.28
CA VAL A 126 -0.19 -6.09 15.08
C VAL A 126 -0.61 -4.83 14.36
N THR A 127 -1.90 -4.61 14.28
CA THR A 127 -2.51 -3.40 13.71
C THR A 127 -3.47 -2.83 14.71
N ILE A 128 -3.35 -1.53 15.03
CA ILE A 128 -4.25 -0.79 15.91
C ILE A 128 -4.91 0.32 15.08
N GLY A 129 -6.23 0.41 15.14
CA GLY A 129 -7.01 1.38 14.38
C GLY A 129 -7.33 0.93 12.96
N ILE A 130 -8.08 1.75 12.25
CA ILE A 130 -8.55 1.52 10.88
C ILE A 130 -8.30 2.74 10.00
N SER A 131 -8.22 2.51 8.69
CA SER A 131 -8.07 3.54 7.67
C SER A 131 -9.22 3.45 6.67
N SER A 132 -9.37 4.46 5.81
CA SER A 132 -10.36 4.48 4.74
C SER A 132 -10.31 3.21 3.88
N LYS A 133 -9.11 2.71 3.59
CA LYS A 133 -8.92 1.46 2.84
C LYS A 133 -9.53 0.25 3.54
N ASN A 134 -9.52 0.20 4.87
CA ASN A 134 -10.14 -0.89 5.62
C ASN A 134 -11.66 -0.86 5.51
N VAL A 135 -12.24 0.34 5.50
CA VAL A 135 -13.69 0.53 5.36
C VAL A 135 -14.16 0.18 3.95
N MET A 136 -13.43 0.64 2.92
CA MET A 136 -13.80 0.42 1.52
C MET A 136 -13.52 -1.00 1.03
N ASN A 137 -12.44 -1.63 1.52
CA ASN A 137 -11.99 -2.97 1.11
C ASN A 137 -12.12 -3.99 2.25
N TYR A 138 -13.22 -3.96 2.94
CA TYR A 138 -13.50 -4.82 4.10
C TYR A 138 -13.32 -6.33 3.82
N ARG A 139 -13.49 -6.79 2.57
CA ARG A 139 -13.28 -8.18 2.15
C ARG A 139 -11.85 -8.50 1.72
N GLY A 140 -10.96 -7.50 1.68
CA GLY A 140 -9.56 -7.69 1.27
C GLY A 140 -8.80 -8.49 2.31
N LYS A 141 -8.18 -9.62 1.91
CA LYS A 141 -7.23 -10.33 2.76
C LYS A 141 -6.01 -9.43 2.98
N ASP A 142 -5.68 -9.12 4.23
CA ASP A 142 -4.44 -8.44 4.56
C ASP A 142 -3.24 -9.38 4.27
N LYS A 143 -2.71 -9.25 3.05
CA LYS A 143 -1.54 -10.02 2.58
C LYS A 143 -0.20 -9.33 2.91
N GLY A 144 -0.26 -8.10 3.41
CA GLY A 144 0.94 -7.30 3.66
C GLY A 144 1.82 -7.88 4.77
N GLY A 145 3.14 -7.82 4.56
CA GLY A 145 4.14 -8.07 5.60
C GLY A 145 4.18 -6.97 6.65
N ALA A 146 4.88 -7.21 7.73
CA ALA A 146 5.28 -6.22 8.72
C ALA A 146 6.74 -6.44 9.07
N MET A 147 7.44 -5.36 9.43
CA MET A 147 8.86 -5.38 9.77
C MET A 147 9.05 -5.03 11.24
N PHE A 148 10.09 -5.55 11.89
CA PHE A 148 10.43 -5.21 13.28
C PHE A 148 11.05 -3.83 13.43
N ASN A 149 11.79 -3.40 12.42
CA ASN A 149 12.53 -2.15 12.41
C ASN A 149 11.76 -0.99 11.79
N CYS A 150 10.45 -1.15 11.61
CA CYS A 150 9.62 -0.16 10.96
C CYS A 150 8.21 -0.13 11.58
N ILE A 151 7.75 1.07 11.90
CA ILE A 151 6.35 1.35 12.19
C ILE A 151 5.70 1.99 10.97
N ALA A 152 4.55 1.46 10.57
CA ALA A 152 3.72 2.06 9.54
C ALA A 152 2.55 2.80 10.20
N LEU A 153 2.44 4.09 9.91
CA LEU A 153 1.42 5.00 10.43
C LEU A 153 0.51 5.44 9.29
N THR A 154 -0.76 5.59 9.55
CA THR A 154 -1.69 6.31 8.68
C THR A 154 -2.11 7.58 9.39
N PHE A 155 -1.72 8.70 8.83
CA PHE A 155 -2.10 10.03 9.30
C PHE A 155 -3.36 10.48 8.58
N ARG A 156 -4.28 11.07 9.33
CA ARG A 156 -5.45 11.77 8.81
C ARG A 156 -5.36 13.24 9.17
N PHE A 157 -5.47 14.10 8.19
CA PHE A 157 -5.44 15.56 8.35
C PHE A 157 -6.41 16.21 7.38
N ARG A 158 -6.73 17.47 7.62
CA ARG A 158 -7.61 18.27 6.75
C ARG A 158 -6.78 19.09 5.78
N ASN A 159 -7.27 19.19 4.57
CA ASN A 159 -6.72 20.14 3.61
C ASN A 159 -7.34 21.54 3.79
N ALA A 160 -6.89 22.50 2.97
CA ALA A 160 -7.39 23.88 2.99
C ALA A 160 -8.90 24.03 2.75
N VAL A 161 -9.54 23.05 2.10
CA VAL A 161 -11.00 23.00 1.86
C VAL A 161 -11.74 22.11 2.87
N ASN A 162 -11.11 21.84 4.02
CA ASN A 162 -11.68 21.09 5.14
C ASN A 162 -12.06 19.61 4.85
N ILE A 163 -11.45 19.03 3.83
CA ILE A 163 -11.64 17.61 3.48
C ILE A 163 -10.53 16.78 4.13
N PHE A 164 -10.90 15.63 4.71
CA PHE A 164 -9.94 14.70 5.29
C PHE A 164 -9.19 13.93 4.22
N HIS A 165 -7.88 13.88 4.38
CA HIS A 165 -6.96 13.06 3.61
C HIS A 165 -6.23 12.09 4.52
N GLU A 166 -5.98 10.89 4.02
CA GLU A 166 -5.13 9.90 4.68
C GLU A 166 -3.84 9.70 3.89
N ILE A 167 -2.73 9.70 4.62
CA ILE A 167 -1.43 9.40 4.05
C ILE A 167 -0.71 8.32 4.88
N HIS A 168 -0.05 7.42 4.18
CA HIS A 168 0.75 6.38 4.81
C HIS A 168 2.19 6.84 5.00
N VAL A 169 2.74 6.60 6.18
CA VAL A 169 4.12 6.94 6.52
C VAL A 169 4.76 5.72 7.16
N LYS A 170 5.92 5.33 6.68
CA LYS A 170 6.75 4.32 7.32
C LYS A 170 7.95 5.00 7.95
N LEU A 171 8.12 4.81 9.25
CA LEU A 171 9.27 5.26 10.02
C LEU A 171 10.12 4.07 10.40
N PHE A 172 11.39 4.11 10.01
CA PHE A 172 12.38 3.09 10.36
C PHE A 172 13.19 3.50 11.59
N ASN A 173 13.73 2.51 12.29
CA ASN A 173 14.58 2.73 13.46
C ASN A 173 15.85 3.58 13.14
N THR A 174 16.28 3.62 11.88
CA THR A 174 17.40 4.45 11.42
C THR A 174 17.05 5.94 11.26
N GLY A 175 15.81 6.33 11.52
CA GLY A 175 15.31 7.68 11.24
C GLY A 175 14.89 7.92 9.78
N LYS A 176 15.00 6.90 8.93
CA LYS A 176 14.50 6.97 7.56
C LYS A 176 12.97 6.98 7.57
N ILE A 177 12.37 7.82 6.73
CA ILE A 177 10.92 7.91 6.54
C ILE A 177 10.58 7.70 5.06
N GLU A 178 9.63 6.81 4.78
CA GLU A 178 9.06 6.60 3.46
C GLU A 178 7.60 7.09 3.43
N ILE A 179 7.27 7.94 2.46
CA ILE A 179 5.94 8.51 2.28
C ILE A 179 5.47 8.21 0.85
N PRO A 180 4.68 7.15 0.65
CA PRO A 180 4.10 6.84 -0.65
C PRO A 180 2.88 7.73 -0.95
N GLY A 181 2.66 8.04 -2.23
CA GLY A 181 1.43 8.69 -2.69
C GLY A 181 1.43 10.21 -2.63
N VAL A 182 2.59 10.85 -2.45
CA VAL A 182 2.69 12.32 -2.42
C VAL A 182 2.96 12.86 -3.81
N LEU A 183 1.96 13.47 -4.43
CA LEU A 183 2.08 14.13 -5.75
C LEU A 183 2.15 15.65 -5.64
N ASN A 184 1.59 16.25 -4.59
CA ASN A 184 1.50 17.70 -4.40
C ASN A 184 2.51 18.16 -3.35
N ALA A 185 3.25 19.25 -3.65
CA ALA A 185 4.27 19.82 -2.75
C ALA A 185 3.67 20.41 -1.47
N GLY A 186 2.56 21.14 -1.55
CA GLY A 186 1.90 21.70 -0.36
C GLY A 186 1.38 20.64 0.60
N LEU A 187 0.85 19.55 0.06
CA LEU A 187 0.48 18.37 0.84
C LEU A 187 1.68 17.77 1.55
N PHE A 188 2.82 17.71 0.87
CA PHE A 188 4.06 17.16 1.42
C PHE A 188 4.55 17.95 2.63
N ASP A 189 4.51 19.29 2.57
CA ASP A 189 4.92 20.15 3.68
C ASP A 189 3.99 19.99 4.89
N SER A 190 2.69 19.90 4.67
CA SER A 190 1.72 19.61 5.74
C SER A 190 2.02 18.27 6.43
N VAL A 191 2.31 17.23 5.64
CA VAL A 191 2.66 15.91 6.15
C VAL A 191 3.96 15.95 6.96
N LYS A 192 4.98 16.65 6.50
CA LYS A 192 6.23 16.82 7.25
C LYS A 192 5.97 17.44 8.63
N HIS A 193 5.20 18.52 8.67
CA HIS A 193 4.83 19.17 9.92
C HIS A 193 4.09 18.20 10.87
N PHE A 194 3.12 17.46 10.33
CA PHE A 194 2.33 16.49 11.11
C PHE A 194 3.19 15.36 11.70
N ILE A 195 4.16 14.87 10.94
CA ILE A 195 5.11 13.86 11.40
C ILE A 195 5.91 14.39 12.60
N LEU A 196 6.51 15.57 12.48
CA LEU A 196 7.33 16.16 13.54
C LEU A 196 6.50 16.42 14.81
N THR A 197 5.32 17.00 14.68
CA THR A 197 4.42 17.28 15.80
C THR A 197 4.00 15.98 16.51
N THR A 198 3.73 14.91 15.76
CA THR A 198 3.35 13.62 16.34
C THR A 198 4.51 12.94 17.05
N LEU A 199 5.73 13.08 16.54
CA LEU A 199 6.90 12.38 17.07
C LEU A 199 7.56 13.15 18.22
N GLN A 200 7.53 14.49 18.22
CA GLN A 200 8.22 15.32 19.20
C GLN A 200 8.01 14.91 20.66
N PRO A 201 6.81 14.51 21.13
CA PRO A 201 6.60 14.11 22.53
C PRO A 201 7.41 12.90 23.00
N TYR A 202 7.96 12.12 22.07
CA TYR A 202 8.70 10.89 22.37
C TYR A 202 10.22 11.07 22.34
N PHE A 203 10.69 12.29 22.08
CA PHE A 203 12.12 12.62 22.00
C PHE A 203 12.45 13.77 22.97
N GLN A 204 13.57 13.66 23.64
CA GLN A 204 14.06 14.70 24.55
C GLN A 204 14.67 15.89 23.80
N THR A 205 15.19 15.64 22.61
CA THR A 205 15.78 16.67 21.75
C THR A 205 14.82 17.07 20.63
N PRO A 206 14.93 18.29 20.07
CA PRO A 206 14.08 18.69 18.96
C PRO A 206 14.18 17.73 17.78
N VAL A 207 13.03 17.24 17.33
CA VAL A 207 12.94 16.38 16.14
C VAL A 207 12.81 17.25 14.93
N GLY A 208 13.67 17.01 13.95
CA GLY A 208 13.68 17.70 12.67
C GLY A 208 14.09 16.77 11.53
N PHE A 209 13.96 17.23 10.32
CA PHE A 209 14.54 16.53 9.18
C PHE A 209 15.99 16.98 8.97
N LYS A 210 16.82 16.04 8.50
CA LYS A 210 18.17 16.37 8.04
C LYS A 210 18.07 17.30 6.83
N ASP A 211 19.02 18.20 6.70
CA ASP A 211 19.15 19.08 5.53
C ASP A 211 19.71 18.31 4.32
N ILE A 212 18.94 17.32 3.90
CA ILE A 212 19.20 16.49 2.74
C ILE A 212 17.96 16.59 1.85
N PRO A 213 18.14 16.86 0.55
CA PRO A 213 17.01 16.92 -0.38
C PRO A 213 16.18 15.62 -0.32
N SER A 214 14.86 15.76 -0.30
CA SER A 214 13.97 14.58 -0.35
C SER A 214 14.12 13.86 -1.68
N GLU A 215 14.36 12.56 -1.62
CA GLU A 215 14.53 11.72 -2.81
C GLU A 215 13.19 11.10 -3.24
N ASN A 216 12.98 10.99 -4.55
CA ASN A 216 11.92 10.16 -5.10
C ASN A 216 12.50 8.76 -5.38
N VAL A 217 12.11 7.76 -4.61
CA VAL A 217 12.66 6.39 -4.73
C VAL A 217 11.78 5.47 -5.54
N LEU A 218 10.53 5.84 -5.74
CA LEU A 218 9.59 5.09 -6.56
C LEU A 218 8.68 6.07 -7.28
N ILE A 219 8.60 5.93 -8.60
CA ILE A 219 7.65 6.65 -9.44
C ILE A 219 6.90 5.60 -10.25
N ASN A 220 5.59 5.50 -10.02
CA ASN A 220 4.71 4.70 -10.86
C ASN A 220 4.09 5.59 -11.91
N SER A 221 4.17 5.13 -13.15
CA SER A 221 3.55 5.77 -14.29
C SER A 221 2.64 4.79 -15.01
N ASN A 222 1.56 5.29 -15.57
CA ASN A 222 0.59 4.51 -16.33
C ASN A 222 0.32 5.19 -17.66
N PHE A 223 -0.05 4.39 -18.64
CA PHE A 223 -0.57 4.84 -19.92
C PHE A 223 -1.63 3.82 -20.39
N GLU A 224 -2.49 4.23 -21.28
CA GLU A 224 -3.52 3.37 -21.86
C GLU A 224 -3.19 3.12 -23.33
N CYS A 225 -3.39 1.87 -23.76
CA CYS A 225 -3.24 1.45 -25.14
C CYS A 225 -4.63 1.26 -25.77
N ASN A 226 -4.76 1.58 -27.06
CA ASN A 226 -5.97 1.28 -27.83
C ASN A 226 -6.03 -0.15 -28.37
N PHE A 227 -5.17 -1.03 -27.89
CA PHE A 227 -5.06 -2.43 -28.31
C PHE A 227 -4.86 -3.36 -27.11
N ASN A 228 -5.22 -4.62 -27.30
CA ASN A 228 -5.00 -5.66 -26.28
C ASN A 228 -3.57 -6.19 -26.35
N ILE A 229 -2.90 -6.23 -25.21
CA ILE A 229 -1.57 -6.84 -25.06
C ILE A 229 -1.77 -8.33 -24.78
N ASN A 230 -1.28 -9.18 -25.67
CA ASN A 230 -1.17 -10.61 -25.38
C ASN A 230 -0.08 -10.83 -24.34
N ARG A 231 -0.38 -11.62 -23.31
CA ARG A 231 0.53 -11.90 -22.19
C ARG A 231 0.98 -13.36 -22.15
N ASP A 232 0.76 -14.10 -23.24
CA ASP A 232 1.18 -15.50 -23.35
C ASP A 232 2.69 -15.62 -23.54
#